data_d932df6ad3c0ef81a19bd6e04b5aab66
#
_entry.id   d932df6ad3c0ef81a19bd6e04b5aab66
#
_cell.length_a   1.000
_cell.length_b   1.000
_cell.length_c   1.000
_cell.angle_alpha   90.00
_cell.angle_beta   90.00
_cell.angle_gamma   90.00
#
_symmetry.space_group_name_H-M   'P 1'
#
loop_
_entity.id
_entity.type
_entity.pdbx_description
1 polymer ?
#
loop_
_entity_poly.entity_id
_entity_poly.type
_entity_poly.pdbx_seq_one_letter_code
_entity_poly.pdbx_strand_id
1 'polypeptide(L)'
;MPQDNITTLEPTACLGFNGTVPNGLVAVEVDDEAFVAYPLGGMVVVQHATRRDGVCFLRGHTEDVTCVAASNDGRVLCTGQDAPLGVASPAVLWDLEDACDRILRPRANAEPPKPLKILNQHVSGVRAVGFNCDDSILFTMGARDDNKICLWEMPTAEPKVCVRAALDTARCGAFLRNDPFRLVTGGKAHVKVWRIEPGTYKVHDMDVKVGKLIRVVDCVTISGDDN
;
A
#
# COMPACT_ATOMS: atom_id res chain seq x y z
N MET A 1 -4.22 -28.52 -34.25
CA MET A 1 -3.32 -27.39 -34.19
C MET A 1 -2.43 -27.61 -32.97
N PRO A 2 -1.09 -27.65 -33.07
CA PRO A 2 -0.24 -27.76 -31.89
C PRO A 2 -0.44 -26.49 -31.08
N GLN A 3 -0.71 -26.65 -29.79
CA GLN A 3 -0.65 -25.56 -28.83
C GLN A 3 0.84 -25.16 -28.71
N ASP A 4 1.18 -23.96 -29.15
CA ASP A 4 2.47 -23.37 -28.91
C ASP A 4 2.65 -23.28 -27.38
N ASN A 5 3.52 -24.13 -26.82
CA ASN A 5 3.97 -24.02 -25.46
C ASN A 5 4.80 -22.72 -25.34
N ILE A 6 4.11 -21.62 -25.05
CA ILE A 6 4.77 -20.38 -24.69
C ILE A 6 5.45 -20.65 -23.36
N THR A 7 6.76 -20.87 -23.40
CA THR A 7 7.57 -20.98 -22.17
C THR A 7 7.58 -19.62 -21.50
N THR A 8 6.79 -19.47 -20.45
CA THR A 8 6.76 -18.24 -19.64
C THR A 8 8.05 -18.22 -18.81
N LEU A 9 8.87 -17.18 -18.99
CA LEU A 9 10.03 -16.96 -18.14
C LEU A 9 9.57 -16.46 -16.76
N GLU A 10 10.02 -17.15 -15.71
CA GLU A 10 9.76 -16.74 -14.34
C GLU A 10 11.03 -16.21 -13.68
N PRO A 11 10.97 -15.07 -12.95
CA PRO A 11 12.11 -14.58 -12.20
C PRO A 11 12.42 -15.56 -11.07
N THR A 12 13.71 -15.86 -10.90
CA THR A 12 14.21 -16.76 -9.83
C THR A 12 14.94 -15.99 -8.74
N ALA A 13 15.36 -14.76 -9.01
CA ALA A 13 16.07 -13.91 -8.06
C ALA A 13 15.85 -12.43 -8.39
N CYS A 14 15.97 -11.60 -7.38
CA CYS A 14 15.94 -10.16 -7.49
C CYS A 14 17.28 -9.60 -6.99
N LEU A 15 17.88 -8.72 -7.78
CA LEU A 15 19.09 -7.97 -7.42
C LEU A 15 18.75 -6.49 -7.45
N GLY A 16 18.70 -5.87 -6.29
CA GLY A 16 18.45 -4.44 -6.15
C GLY A 16 17.12 -4.11 -5.48
N PHE A 17 16.96 -2.81 -5.27
CA PHE A 17 15.85 -2.21 -4.55
C PHE A 17 15.55 -0.84 -5.18
N ASN A 18 14.28 -0.52 -5.37
CA ASN A 18 13.89 0.79 -5.85
C ASN A 18 13.76 1.77 -4.67
N GLY A 19 14.82 2.52 -4.39
CA GLY A 19 14.86 3.52 -3.33
C GLY A 19 14.08 4.82 -3.62
N THR A 20 13.41 4.94 -4.77
CA THR A 20 12.63 6.14 -5.12
C THR A 20 11.20 6.11 -4.60
N VAL A 21 10.72 4.94 -4.17
CA VAL A 21 9.37 4.77 -3.60
C VAL A 21 9.41 5.17 -2.12
N PRO A 22 8.70 6.23 -1.70
CA PRO A 22 8.64 6.63 -0.29
C PRO A 22 8.02 5.51 0.56
N ASN A 23 8.66 5.17 1.68
CA ASN A 23 8.26 4.05 2.55
C ASN A 23 8.11 2.73 1.78
N GLY A 24 8.90 2.54 0.70
CA GLY A 24 8.82 1.41 -0.20
C GLY A 24 9.38 0.09 0.38
N LEU A 25 9.72 0.03 1.65
CA LEU A 25 10.18 -1.18 2.33
C LEU A 25 9.29 -1.44 3.55
N VAL A 26 8.65 -2.59 3.56
CA VAL A 26 7.79 -3.04 4.67
C VAL A 26 8.41 -4.29 5.27
N ALA A 27 8.60 -4.29 6.58
CA ALA A 27 9.03 -5.46 7.33
C ALA A 27 7.81 -6.10 8.00
N VAL A 28 7.70 -7.41 7.91
CA VAL A 28 6.63 -8.21 8.53
C VAL A 28 7.22 -9.45 9.19
N GLU A 29 6.52 -9.97 10.17
CA GLU A 29 6.85 -11.21 10.85
C GLU A 29 5.68 -12.20 10.68
N VAL A 30 5.97 -13.38 10.17
CA VAL A 30 4.99 -14.45 9.95
C VAL A 30 5.63 -15.76 10.42
N ASP A 31 4.96 -16.53 11.24
CA ASP A 31 5.46 -17.80 11.82
C ASP A 31 6.85 -17.66 12.50
N ASP A 32 7.06 -16.58 13.27
CA ASP A 32 8.34 -16.23 13.93
C ASP A 32 9.53 -16.00 12.96
N GLU A 33 9.26 -15.84 11.67
CA GLU A 33 10.25 -15.54 10.64
C GLU A 33 10.05 -14.14 10.06
N ALA A 34 11.16 -13.44 9.84
CA ALA A 34 11.13 -12.06 9.34
C ALA A 34 11.20 -11.99 7.82
N PHE A 35 10.30 -11.20 7.24
CA PHE A 35 10.24 -10.94 5.80
C PHE A 35 10.28 -9.44 5.51
N VAL A 36 10.68 -9.11 4.30
CA VAL A 36 10.58 -7.75 3.76
C VAL A 36 9.82 -7.79 2.44
N ALA A 37 8.94 -6.82 2.27
CA ALA A 37 8.23 -6.60 1.00
C ALA A 37 8.61 -5.25 0.42
N TYR A 38 8.90 -5.20 -0.88
CA TYR A 38 9.28 -3.97 -1.56
C TYR A 38 8.92 -3.99 -3.05
N PRO A 39 8.65 -2.83 -3.65
CA PRO A 39 8.32 -2.72 -5.07
C PRO A 39 9.57 -2.82 -5.95
N LEU A 40 9.39 -3.43 -7.13
CA LEU A 40 10.39 -3.49 -8.19
C LEU A 40 9.69 -3.40 -9.56
N GLY A 41 9.66 -2.19 -10.15
CA GLY A 41 8.86 -1.93 -11.34
C GLY A 41 7.38 -2.23 -11.09
N GLY A 42 6.73 -2.95 -11.99
CA GLY A 42 5.32 -3.37 -11.87
C GLY A 42 5.09 -4.63 -11.02
N MET A 43 6.01 -5.02 -10.17
CA MET A 43 5.85 -6.17 -9.27
C MET A 43 6.26 -5.82 -7.84
N VAL A 44 5.85 -6.64 -6.90
CA VAL A 44 6.30 -6.58 -5.51
C VAL A 44 7.09 -7.84 -5.20
N VAL A 45 8.22 -7.66 -4.56
CA VAL A 45 9.08 -8.74 -4.07
C VAL A 45 8.80 -8.92 -2.59
N VAL A 46 8.47 -10.14 -2.20
CA VAL A 46 8.46 -10.58 -0.80
C VAL A 46 9.68 -11.46 -0.61
N GLN A 47 10.53 -11.13 0.33
CA GLN A 47 11.79 -11.82 0.56
C GLN A 47 12.00 -12.13 2.03
N HIS A 48 12.51 -13.32 2.32
CA HIS A 48 12.93 -13.68 3.66
C HIS A 48 14.15 -12.85 4.08
N ALA A 49 14.15 -12.30 5.29
CA ALA A 49 15.16 -11.33 5.74
C ALA A 49 16.60 -11.91 5.75
N THR A 50 16.74 -13.20 5.99
CA THR A 50 18.08 -13.84 6.12
C THR A 50 18.38 -14.88 5.04
N ARG A 51 17.37 -15.46 4.37
CA ARG A 51 17.56 -16.48 3.34
C ARG A 51 17.58 -15.83 1.96
N ARG A 52 18.67 -15.97 1.22
CA ARG A 52 18.83 -15.35 -0.11
C ARG A 52 17.96 -15.99 -1.21
N ASP A 53 17.62 -17.24 -1.06
CA ASP A 53 16.79 -18.04 -1.98
C ASP A 53 15.30 -17.97 -1.66
N GLY A 54 14.96 -17.39 -0.51
CA GLY A 54 13.57 -17.23 -0.06
C GLY A 54 12.93 -15.99 -0.67
N VAL A 55 12.38 -16.09 -1.88
CA VAL A 55 11.73 -14.97 -2.57
C VAL A 55 10.42 -15.40 -3.21
N CYS A 56 9.41 -14.51 -3.14
CA CYS A 56 8.13 -14.64 -3.80
C CYS A 56 7.82 -13.34 -4.57
N PHE A 57 7.29 -13.48 -5.79
CA PHE A 57 6.98 -12.33 -6.66
C PHE A 57 5.47 -12.17 -6.81
N LEU A 58 4.94 -11.03 -6.39
CA LEU A 58 3.55 -10.65 -6.57
C LEU A 58 3.41 -9.86 -7.87
N ARG A 59 2.72 -10.43 -8.83
CA ARG A 59 2.54 -9.87 -10.17
C ARG A 59 1.07 -9.58 -10.45
N GLY A 60 0.75 -8.41 -10.94
CA GLY A 60 -0.63 -8.02 -11.26
C GLY A 60 -0.78 -6.54 -11.53
N HIS A 61 0.27 -5.74 -11.28
CA HIS A 61 0.32 -4.36 -11.71
C HIS A 61 0.75 -4.27 -13.18
N THR A 62 0.21 -3.28 -13.87
CA THR A 62 0.52 -2.99 -15.28
C THR A 62 1.54 -1.86 -15.43
N GLU A 63 1.73 -1.09 -14.37
CA GLU A 63 2.64 0.05 -14.28
C GLU A 63 3.50 -0.08 -13.01
N ASP A 64 4.44 0.83 -12.82
CA ASP A 64 5.33 0.82 -11.66
C ASP A 64 4.58 0.98 -10.34
N VAL A 65 4.93 0.15 -9.36
CA VAL A 65 4.38 0.23 -8.01
C VAL A 65 4.96 1.44 -7.29
N THR A 66 4.09 2.30 -6.77
CA THR A 66 4.43 3.60 -6.17
C THR A 66 4.31 3.65 -4.67
N CYS A 67 3.61 2.70 -4.07
CA CYS A 67 3.42 2.62 -2.62
C CYS A 67 3.08 1.20 -2.18
N VAL A 68 3.44 0.89 -0.94
CA VAL A 68 3.21 -0.42 -0.33
C VAL A 68 2.95 -0.25 1.17
N ALA A 69 2.02 -1.03 1.72
CA ALA A 69 1.78 -1.13 3.15
C ALA A 69 1.28 -2.54 3.51
N ALA A 70 1.73 -3.07 4.63
CA ALA A 70 1.19 -4.30 5.21
C ALA A 70 0.19 -3.97 6.32
N SER A 71 -0.76 -4.85 6.53
CA SER A 71 -1.59 -4.87 7.74
C SER A 71 -0.73 -5.15 8.98
N ASN A 72 -1.17 -4.69 10.14
CA ASN A 72 -0.40 -4.88 11.39
C ASN A 72 -0.34 -6.35 11.80
N ASP A 73 -1.35 -7.14 11.41
CA ASP A 73 -1.38 -8.59 11.64
C ASP A 73 -0.49 -9.38 10.66
N GLY A 74 0.15 -8.73 9.69
CA GLY A 74 1.05 -9.36 8.71
C GLY A 74 0.37 -10.18 7.62
N ARG A 75 -0.96 -10.20 7.54
CA ARG A 75 -1.71 -11.08 6.62
C ARG A 75 -1.95 -10.50 5.25
N VAL A 76 -2.12 -9.18 5.16
CA VAL A 76 -2.52 -8.50 3.93
C VAL A 76 -1.48 -7.46 3.55
N LEU A 77 -1.12 -7.43 2.28
CA LEU A 77 -0.32 -6.37 1.69
C LEU A 77 -1.19 -5.55 0.74
N CYS A 78 -1.15 -4.24 0.85
CA CYS A 78 -1.75 -3.33 -0.10
C CYS A 78 -0.67 -2.62 -0.91
N THR A 79 -0.85 -2.55 -2.21
CA THR A 79 0.08 -1.88 -3.13
C THR A 79 -0.67 -0.99 -4.09
N GLY A 80 -0.09 0.14 -4.45
CA GLY A 80 -0.63 1.04 -5.47
C GLY A 80 0.34 1.21 -6.62
N GLN A 81 -0.15 1.49 -7.80
CA GLN A 81 0.66 1.71 -9.01
C GLN A 81 0.54 3.13 -9.54
N ASP A 82 1.46 3.51 -10.39
CA ASP A 82 1.36 4.70 -11.24
C ASP A 82 0.34 4.47 -12.38
N ALA A 83 -0.04 5.53 -13.05
CA ALA A 83 -0.79 5.46 -14.30
C ALA A 83 -0.68 6.78 -15.07
N PRO A 84 -0.79 6.75 -16.40
CA PRO A 84 -0.92 7.96 -17.22
C PRO A 84 -2.14 8.80 -16.81
N LEU A 85 -2.09 10.09 -17.11
CA LEU A 85 -3.15 11.04 -16.77
C LEU A 85 -4.53 10.56 -17.27
N GLY A 86 -5.49 10.52 -16.37
CA GLY A 86 -6.86 10.10 -16.64
C GLY A 86 -7.07 8.58 -16.79
N VAL A 87 -6.03 7.78 -16.71
CA VAL A 87 -6.12 6.32 -16.77
C VAL A 87 -6.41 5.76 -15.38
N ALA A 88 -7.26 4.74 -15.31
CA ALA A 88 -7.57 4.05 -14.05
C ALA A 88 -6.31 3.45 -13.42
N SER A 89 -6.13 3.69 -12.14
CA SER A 89 -4.99 3.20 -11.38
C SER A 89 -5.47 2.43 -10.16
N PRO A 90 -5.42 1.10 -10.17
CA PRO A 90 -5.85 0.30 -9.05
C PRO A 90 -4.82 0.31 -7.91
N ALA A 91 -5.32 0.19 -6.69
CA ALA A 91 -4.58 -0.44 -5.62
C ALA A 91 -4.92 -1.94 -5.59
N VAL A 92 -3.99 -2.76 -5.14
CA VAL A 92 -4.13 -4.22 -5.16
C VAL A 92 -3.87 -4.78 -3.78
N LEU A 93 -4.75 -5.66 -3.32
CA LEU A 93 -4.58 -6.42 -2.10
C LEU A 93 -4.02 -7.81 -2.41
N TRP A 94 -3.06 -8.23 -1.61
CA TRP A 94 -2.37 -9.50 -1.72
C TRP A 94 -2.46 -10.27 -0.41
N ASP A 95 -2.52 -11.59 -0.50
CA ASP A 95 -2.33 -12.49 0.62
C ASP A 95 -0.83 -12.58 0.95
N LEU A 96 -0.42 -11.85 1.98
CA LEU A 96 0.97 -11.78 2.39
C LEU A 96 1.38 -13.04 3.16
N GLU A 97 0.45 -13.62 3.93
CA GLU A 97 0.66 -14.87 4.64
C GLU A 97 0.93 -16.02 3.64
N ASP A 98 0.11 -16.16 2.57
CA ASP A 98 0.37 -17.15 1.51
C ASP A 98 1.71 -16.88 0.81
N ALA A 99 2.07 -15.62 0.56
CA ALA A 99 3.35 -15.28 -0.06
C ALA A 99 4.54 -15.71 0.81
N CYS A 100 4.47 -15.51 2.13
CA CYS A 100 5.48 -15.94 3.08
C CYS A 100 5.50 -17.49 3.22
N ASP A 101 4.33 -18.15 3.28
CA ASP A 101 4.26 -19.62 3.33
C ASP A 101 4.90 -20.29 2.11
N ARG A 102 4.75 -19.70 0.92
CA ARG A 102 5.42 -20.18 -0.31
C ARG A 102 6.93 -20.12 -0.23
N ILE A 103 7.48 -19.15 0.51
CA ILE A 103 8.91 -19.04 0.77
C ILE A 103 9.37 -20.08 1.77
N LEU A 104 8.61 -20.28 2.86
CA LEU A 104 8.94 -21.23 3.92
C LEU A 104 8.76 -22.68 3.46
N ARG A 105 7.71 -22.94 2.68
CA ARG A 105 7.27 -24.28 2.24
C ARG A 105 7.09 -24.32 0.72
N PRO A 106 8.20 -24.27 -0.06
CA PRO A 106 8.11 -24.26 -1.52
C PRO A 106 7.37 -25.48 -2.05
N ARG A 107 6.37 -25.25 -2.89
CA ARG A 107 5.58 -26.30 -3.54
C ARG A 107 5.97 -26.40 -5.01
N ALA A 108 6.35 -27.59 -5.47
CA ALA A 108 6.59 -27.80 -6.89
C ALA A 108 5.30 -27.54 -7.68
N ASN A 109 5.39 -26.79 -8.78
CA ASN A 109 4.27 -26.43 -9.67
C ASN A 109 3.14 -25.60 -8.98
N ALA A 110 3.45 -24.85 -7.93
CA ALA A 110 2.46 -23.91 -7.37
C ALA A 110 2.12 -22.82 -8.38
N GLU A 111 0.82 -22.51 -8.54
CA GLU A 111 0.42 -21.33 -9.32
C GLU A 111 1.00 -20.04 -8.68
N PRO A 112 1.36 -19.02 -9.48
CA PRO A 112 1.83 -17.76 -8.92
C PRO A 112 0.76 -17.12 -8.02
N PRO A 113 1.15 -16.33 -7.00
CA PRO A 113 0.21 -15.61 -6.15
C PRO A 113 -0.72 -14.74 -6.98
N LYS A 114 -2.01 -14.79 -6.65
CA LYS A 114 -3.04 -13.97 -7.31
C LYS A 114 -3.48 -12.84 -6.38
N PRO A 115 -3.87 -11.68 -6.92
CA PRO A 115 -4.49 -10.63 -6.13
C PRO A 115 -5.72 -11.14 -5.35
N LEU A 116 -5.84 -10.80 -4.07
CA LEU A 116 -7.05 -11.01 -3.28
C LEU A 116 -8.18 -10.12 -3.81
N LYS A 117 -7.87 -8.84 -4.07
CA LYS A 117 -8.82 -7.86 -4.59
C LYS A 117 -8.13 -6.72 -5.31
N ILE A 118 -8.80 -6.17 -6.32
CA ILE A 118 -8.38 -4.99 -7.07
C ILE A 118 -9.32 -3.84 -6.69
N LEU A 119 -8.75 -2.74 -6.21
CA LEU A 119 -9.44 -1.57 -5.68
C LEU A 119 -9.43 -0.44 -6.72
N ASN A 120 -10.54 -0.29 -7.46
CA ASN A 120 -10.65 0.63 -8.61
C ASN A 120 -11.39 1.92 -8.23
N GLN A 121 -10.73 2.89 -7.57
CA GLN A 121 -11.32 4.18 -7.22
C GLN A 121 -10.46 5.37 -7.66
N HIS A 122 -9.22 5.11 -8.05
CA HIS A 122 -8.26 6.14 -8.42
C HIS A 122 -7.99 6.20 -9.93
N VAL A 123 -7.55 7.37 -10.36
CA VAL A 123 -7.04 7.63 -11.71
C VAL A 123 -5.69 8.34 -11.61
N SER A 124 -4.87 8.24 -12.66
CA SER A 124 -3.57 8.94 -12.74
C SER A 124 -2.56 8.56 -11.65
N GLY A 125 -2.71 7.42 -11.04
CA GLY A 125 -1.80 6.87 -10.02
C GLY A 125 -2.37 6.81 -8.61
N VAL A 126 -1.88 5.85 -7.82
CA VAL A 126 -2.06 5.75 -6.36
C VAL A 126 -0.76 6.18 -5.70
N ARG A 127 -0.80 7.09 -4.74
CA ARG A 127 0.39 7.70 -4.14
C ARG A 127 0.72 7.19 -2.75
N ALA A 128 -0.29 6.83 -1.97
CA ALA A 128 -0.11 6.27 -0.64
C ALA A 128 -1.24 5.30 -0.31
N VAL A 129 -0.89 4.31 0.48
CA VAL A 129 -1.81 3.33 1.06
C VAL A 129 -1.41 3.07 2.51
N GLY A 130 -2.35 2.65 3.36
CA GLY A 130 -2.02 2.29 4.73
C GLY A 130 -3.21 1.78 5.50
N PHE A 131 -2.95 0.87 6.42
CA PHE A 131 -3.92 0.32 7.35
C PHE A 131 -3.96 1.14 8.64
N ASN A 132 -5.10 1.18 9.30
CA ASN A 132 -5.21 1.72 10.64
C ASN A 132 -4.70 0.71 11.69
N CYS A 133 -4.62 1.11 12.96
CA CYS A 133 -3.95 0.33 14.00
C CYS A 133 -4.64 -1.00 14.35
N ASP A 134 -5.92 -1.18 14.02
CA ASP A 134 -6.70 -2.40 14.25
C ASP A 134 -7.03 -3.17 12.95
N ASP A 135 -6.43 -2.77 11.82
CA ASP A 135 -6.62 -3.32 10.49
C ASP A 135 -8.08 -3.33 9.97
N SER A 136 -8.97 -2.59 10.61
CA SER A 136 -10.38 -2.49 10.20
C SER A 136 -10.60 -1.55 9.03
N ILE A 137 -9.68 -0.61 8.80
CA ILE A 137 -9.77 0.40 7.74
C ILE A 137 -8.45 0.46 6.97
N LEU A 138 -8.57 0.41 5.64
CA LEU A 138 -7.51 0.76 4.72
C LEU A 138 -7.81 2.12 4.11
N PHE A 139 -6.82 3.01 4.03
CA PHE A 139 -6.91 4.16 3.14
C PHE A 139 -6.06 3.97 1.89
N THR A 140 -6.54 4.51 0.78
CA THR A 140 -5.78 4.70 -0.45
C THR A 140 -5.86 6.15 -0.86
N MET A 141 -4.77 6.71 -1.35
CA MET A 141 -4.70 8.11 -1.77
C MET A 141 -4.21 8.21 -3.20
N GLY A 142 -4.98 8.90 -4.03
CA GLY A 142 -4.67 9.14 -5.44
C GLY A 142 -3.54 10.15 -5.62
N ALA A 143 -2.91 10.08 -6.77
CA ALA A 143 -1.87 11.02 -7.20
C ALA A 143 -2.45 12.42 -7.45
N ARG A 144 -1.59 13.34 -7.92
CA ARG A 144 -1.90 14.77 -8.03
C ARG A 144 -3.23 15.09 -8.70
N ASP A 145 -3.53 14.43 -9.81
CA ASP A 145 -4.70 14.79 -10.64
C ASP A 145 -5.99 14.15 -10.11
N ASP A 146 -5.90 13.06 -9.38
CA ASP A 146 -7.02 12.45 -8.67
C ASP A 146 -7.26 13.12 -7.31
N ASN A 147 -6.21 13.29 -6.53
CA ASN A 147 -6.18 13.97 -5.24
C ASN A 147 -7.33 13.58 -4.28
N LYS A 148 -7.70 12.30 -4.27
CA LYS A 148 -8.72 11.72 -3.40
C LYS A 148 -8.10 10.83 -2.34
N ILE A 149 -8.75 10.76 -1.19
CA ILE A 149 -8.57 9.72 -0.18
C ILE A 149 -9.80 8.85 -0.22
N CYS A 150 -9.63 7.54 -0.44
CA CYS A 150 -10.69 6.56 -0.36
C CYS A 150 -10.48 5.67 0.86
N LEU A 151 -11.52 5.43 1.63
CA LEU A 151 -11.52 4.53 2.77
C LEU A 151 -12.25 3.23 2.42
N TRP A 152 -11.67 2.13 2.84
CA TRP A 152 -12.15 0.79 2.58
C TRP A 152 -12.33 0.06 3.90
N GLU A 153 -13.45 -0.60 4.07
CA GLU A 153 -13.69 -1.46 5.23
C GLU A 153 -13.02 -2.82 5.02
N MET A 154 -12.23 -3.22 6.00
CA MET A 154 -11.56 -4.51 5.95
C MET A 154 -12.30 -5.53 6.86
N PRO A 155 -12.24 -6.83 6.53
CA PRO A 155 -11.47 -7.47 5.45
C PRO A 155 -12.19 -7.52 4.08
N THR A 156 -13.43 -7.06 3.98
CA THR A 156 -14.23 -7.16 2.73
C THR A 156 -13.67 -6.28 1.61
N ALA A 157 -12.88 -5.27 1.97
CA ALA A 157 -12.34 -4.25 1.08
C ALA A 157 -13.46 -3.55 0.27
N GLU A 158 -14.58 -3.26 0.94
CA GLU A 158 -15.67 -2.46 0.36
C GLU A 158 -15.36 -0.96 0.47
N PRO A 159 -15.53 -0.19 -0.62
CA PRO A 159 -15.35 1.24 -0.57
C PRO A 159 -16.46 1.88 0.28
N LYS A 160 -16.10 2.66 1.30
CA LYS A 160 -17.07 3.36 2.15
C LYS A 160 -17.23 4.82 1.77
N VAL A 161 -16.12 5.52 1.54
CA VAL A 161 -16.14 6.93 1.18
C VAL A 161 -14.88 7.31 0.41
N CYS A 162 -15.03 8.25 -0.53
CA CYS A 162 -13.91 8.94 -1.16
C CYS A 162 -14.09 10.45 -0.98
N VAL A 163 -13.09 11.11 -0.42
CA VAL A 163 -13.08 12.56 -0.18
C VAL A 163 -11.89 13.20 -0.87
N ARG A 164 -11.97 14.48 -1.19
CA ARG A 164 -10.84 15.22 -1.71
C ARG A 164 -9.79 15.44 -0.62
N ALA A 165 -8.54 15.05 -0.89
CA ALA A 165 -7.47 15.10 0.12
C ALA A 165 -7.09 16.54 0.53
N ALA A 166 -6.96 17.46 -0.44
CA ALA A 166 -6.58 18.85 -0.19
C ALA A 166 -6.90 19.73 -1.38
N LEU A 167 -6.71 21.05 -1.22
CA LEU A 167 -6.73 22.01 -2.35
C LEU A 167 -5.47 21.85 -3.21
N ASP A 168 -4.34 21.51 -2.57
CA ASP A 168 -3.06 21.20 -3.21
C ASP A 168 -2.78 19.69 -3.15
N THR A 169 -1.68 19.26 -3.78
CA THR A 169 -1.30 17.86 -3.88
C THR A 169 -0.97 17.24 -2.52
N ALA A 170 -1.76 16.28 -2.06
CA ALA A 170 -1.37 15.38 -0.98
C ALA A 170 -0.31 14.38 -1.50
N ARG A 171 0.70 14.07 -0.68
CA ARG A 171 1.83 13.22 -1.06
C ARG A 171 2.03 12.00 -0.18
N CYS A 172 1.62 12.11 1.07
CA CYS A 172 1.78 11.05 2.07
C CYS A 172 0.61 11.05 3.04
N GLY A 173 0.40 9.93 3.70
CA GLY A 173 -0.59 9.79 4.75
C GLY A 173 -0.25 8.61 5.66
N ALA A 174 -0.71 8.69 6.91
CA ALA A 174 -0.62 7.62 7.87
C ALA A 174 -1.74 7.73 8.90
N PHE A 175 -2.25 6.60 9.37
CA PHE A 175 -3.14 6.56 10.52
C PHE A 175 -2.38 6.81 11.83
N LEU A 176 -3.06 7.35 12.83
CA LEU A 176 -2.51 7.41 14.19
C LEU A 176 -2.46 5.99 14.80
N ARG A 177 -1.37 5.70 15.53
CA ARG A 177 -1.21 4.38 16.15
C ARG A 177 -2.22 4.09 17.26
N ASN A 178 -2.65 5.13 17.98
CA ASN A 178 -3.50 5.01 19.18
C ASN A 178 -4.97 5.38 18.88
N ASP A 179 -5.31 5.73 17.65
CA ASP A 179 -6.67 6.09 17.27
C ASP A 179 -6.95 5.59 15.84
N PRO A 180 -7.74 4.51 15.70
CA PRO A 180 -8.02 3.90 14.41
C PRO A 180 -8.83 4.81 13.47
N PHE A 181 -9.43 5.86 14.00
CA PHE A 181 -10.31 6.78 13.27
C PHE A 181 -9.67 8.14 12.98
N ARG A 182 -8.34 8.24 13.11
CA ARG A 182 -7.61 9.46 12.72
C ARG A 182 -6.52 9.16 11.71
N LEU A 183 -6.63 9.87 10.57
CA LEU A 183 -5.68 9.84 9.48
C LEU A 183 -4.97 11.20 9.39
N VAL A 184 -3.68 11.21 9.20
CA VAL A 184 -2.88 12.41 8.92
C VAL A 184 -2.43 12.36 7.48
N THR A 185 -2.55 13.48 6.76
CA THR A 185 -2.00 13.62 5.41
C THR A 185 -1.09 14.83 5.33
N GLY A 186 -0.03 14.68 4.55
CA GLY A 186 0.92 15.73 4.25
C GLY A 186 1.08 15.95 2.74
N GLY A 187 1.52 17.13 2.35
CA GLY A 187 1.73 17.44 0.95
C GLY A 187 2.32 18.81 0.73
N LYS A 188 2.05 19.40 -0.42
CA LYS A 188 2.54 20.74 -0.75
C LYS A 188 1.84 21.78 0.12
N ALA A 189 2.60 22.41 1.01
CA ALA A 189 2.16 23.48 1.90
C ALA A 189 1.00 23.11 2.84
N HIS A 190 0.77 21.82 3.14
CA HIS A 190 -0.24 21.42 4.11
C HIS A 190 0.14 20.19 4.92
N VAL A 191 -0.39 20.14 6.12
CA VAL A 191 -0.60 18.94 6.94
C VAL A 191 -2.06 18.99 7.41
N LYS A 192 -2.79 17.91 7.24
CA LYS A 192 -4.19 17.79 7.67
C LYS A 192 -4.38 16.58 8.56
N VAL A 193 -5.24 16.73 9.54
CA VAL A 193 -5.75 15.61 10.35
C VAL A 193 -7.21 15.40 9.98
N TRP A 194 -7.56 14.16 9.71
CA TRP A 194 -8.90 13.73 9.36
C TRP A 194 -9.46 12.89 10.49
N ARG A 195 -10.67 13.20 10.91
CA ARG A 195 -11.44 12.38 11.84
C ARG A 195 -12.47 11.59 11.04
N ILE A 196 -12.48 10.28 11.24
CA ILE A 196 -13.44 9.34 10.64
C ILE A 196 -14.49 9.00 11.70
N GLU A 197 -15.76 9.10 11.37
CA GLU A 197 -16.83 8.67 12.27
C GLU A 197 -16.98 7.14 12.21
N PRO A 198 -16.90 6.45 13.36
CA PRO A 198 -17.14 5.01 13.42
C PRO A 198 -18.53 4.65 12.87
N GLY A 199 -18.62 3.58 12.08
CA GLY A 199 -19.87 3.07 11.52
C GLY A 199 -20.42 3.83 10.31
N THR A 200 -20.32 5.15 10.28
CA THR A 200 -20.79 5.95 9.14
C THR A 200 -19.70 6.23 8.12
N TYR A 201 -18.44 6.10 8.52
CA TYR A 201 -17.23 6.44 7.72
C TYR A 201 -17.19 7.89 7.23
N LYS A 202 -18.00 8.77 7.83
CA LYS A 202 -17.99 10.19 7.48
C LYS A 202 -16.67 10.82 7.90
N VAL A 203 -16.04 11.55 6.98
CA VAL A 203 -14.70 12.13 7.17
C VAL A 203 -14.81 13.63 7.41
N HIS A 204 -14.21 14.10 8.48
CA HIS A 204 -14.16 15.50 8.86
C HIS A 204 -12.72 16.00 8.84
N ASP A 205 -12.52 17.14 8.19
CA ASP A 205 -11.25 17.88 8.24
C ASP A 205 -11.13 18.56 9.63
N MET A 206 -10.02 18.30 10.31
CA MET A 206 -9.70 18.94 11.57
C MET A 206 -8.68 20.07 11.33
N ASP A 207 -9.02 21.28 11.72
CA ASP A 207 -8.12 22.41 11.63
C ASP A 207 -6.85 22.19 12.49
N VAL A 208 -5.73 21.97 11.83
CA VAL A 208 -4.41 21.89 12.48
C VAL A 208 -3.66 23.17 12.19
N LYS A 209 -3.41 23.97 13.23
CA LYS A 209 -2.61 25.19 13.11
C LYS A 209 -1.12 24.84 13.02
N VAL A 210 -0.65 24.50 11.85
CA VAL A 210 0.79 24.20 11.59
C VAL A 210 1.62 25.42 11.20
N GLY A 211 1.12 26.62 11.38
CA GLY A 211 1.82 27.82 10.96
C GLY A 211 1.92 27.93 9.42
N LYS A 212 2.89 28.71 8.94
CA LYS A 212 3.08 28.92 7.50
C LYS A 212 4.01 27.84 6.93
N LEU A 213 3.47 26.74 6.43
CA LEU A 213 4.24 25.69 5.76
C LEU A 213 4.65 26.20 4.36
N ILE A 214 5.95 26.39 4.15
CA ILE A 214 6.53 26.84 2.87
C ILE A 214 7.08 25.65 2.08
N ARG A 215 7.26 24.50 2.74
CA ARG A 215 7.92 23.30 2.16
C ARG A 215 6.92 22.18 1.91
N VAL A 216 7.35 21.26 1.06
CA VAL A 216 6.62 20.01 0.80
C VAL A 216 6.85 19.03 1.94
N VAL A 217 5.79 18.37 2.36
CA VAL A 217 5.83 17.23 3.30
C VAL A 217 5.68 15.96 2.47
N ASP A 218 6.73 15.17 2.37
CA ASP A 218 6.76 13.93 1.57
C ASP A 218 6.63 12.67 2.42
N CYS A 219 6.75 12.79 3.75
CA CYS A 219 6.60 11.68 4.68
C CYS A 219 5.92 12.16 5.96
N VAL A 220 5.02 11.34 6.47
CA VAL A 220 4.43 11.49 7.80
C VAL A 220 4.71 10.18 8.55
N THR A 221 5.50 10.28 9.61
CA THR A 221 5.70 9.20 10.57
C THR A 221 5.08 9.61 11.90
N ILE A 222 4.33 8.70 12.48
CA ILE A 222 3.69 8.93 13.77
C ILE A 222 4.41 8.05 14.78
N SER A 223 5.23 8.70 15.64
CA SER A 223 5.79 8.06 16.81
C SER A 223 4.80 8.22 17.95
N GLY A 224 4.38 7.14 18.58
CA GLY A 224 3.68 7.16 19.86
C GLY A 224 4.69 6.89 20.94
N ASP A 225 4.93 7.87 21.84
CA ASP A 225 5.44 7.55 23.16
C ASP A 225 4.22 7.11 23.96
N ASP A 226 4.22 5.87 24.43
CA ASP A 226 3.29 5.37 25.43
C ASP A 226 3.59 6.08 26.74
N ASN A 227 2.99 7.23 27.00
CA ASN A 227 2.88 7.89 28.30
C ASN A 227 1.43 8.34 28.53
#